data_5eec0cca45779768b92c5bf3efdb54a6
#
_entry.id   5eec0cca45779768b92c5bf3efdb54a6
#
_cell.length_a   1.000
_cell.length_b   1.000
_cell.length_c   1.000
_cell.angle_alpha   90.00
_cell.angle_beta   90.00
_cell.angle_gamma   90.00
#
_symmetry.space_group_name_H-M   'P 1'
#
loop_
_entity.id
_entity.type
_entity.pdbx_description
1 polymer ?
#
loop_
_entity_poly.entity_id
_entity_poly.type
_entity_poly.pdbx_seq_one_letter_code
_entity_poly.pdbx_strand_id
1 'polypeptide(L)'
;MYYEIEDEVGNISTIQLKERILDEPDQILKTGDFAPLFYLKTEEGFPVTSLTGFSVSNDSRSLLELLRDKPLVLSFYCTCWGQYAPKHLAFLQEIAPQVEALGGQLLVLTNESPKHIERMLKKLHTELTIFHDKDHNVARSYGVYSETSPIWDRIAGISEEVFTPSLFVIGKDRRVAYTFVDENFDNAPNTKTLLREVYNWKVKK
;
A
#
# COMPACT_ATOMS: atom_id res chain seq x y z
N MET A 1 -21.82 22.77 -10.78
CA MET A 1 -22.95 23.53 -10.19
C MET A 1 -22.34 24.69 -9.39
N TYR A 2 -22.90 25.90 -9.48
CA TYR A 2 -22.43 27.07 -8.74
C TYR A 2 -23.46 27.40 -7.65
N TYR A 3 -22.97 27.74 -6.45
CA TYR A 3 -23.79 28.22 -5.35
C TYR A 3 -23.32 29.64 -4.99
N GLU A 4 -24.25 30.54 -4.82
CA GLU A 4 -24.01 31.87 -4.28
C GLU A 4 -24.29 31.81 -2.77
N ILE A 5 -23.32 32.21 -1.97
CA ILE A 5 -23.46 32.33 -0.52
C ILE A 5 -23.30 33.79 -0.17
N GLU A 6 -24.29 34.36 0.49
CA GLU A 6 -24.27 35.71 1.05
C GLU A 6 -23.80 35.66 2.51
N ASP A 7 -22.80 36.47 2.86
CA ASP A 7 -22.34 36.58 4.24
C ASP A 7 -23.23 37.56 5.04
N GLU A 8 -22.99 37.65 6.35
CA GLU A 8 -23.76 38.51 7.27
C GLU A 8 -23.64 40.02 6.96
N VAL A 9 -22.75 40.39 6.06
CA VAL A 9 -22.48 41.79 5.63
C VAL A 9 -23.00 42.06 4.21
N GLY A 10 -23.60 41.06 3.56
CA GLY A 10 -24.19 41.18 2.24
C GLY A 10 -23.23 40.95 1.06
N ASN A 11 -22.05 40.41 1.31
CA ASN A 11 -21.14 40.04 0.21
C ASN A 11 -21.53 38.67 -0.36
N ILE A 12 -21.64 38.61 -1.67
CA ILE A 12 -21.96 37.36 -2.38
C ILE A 12 -20.66 36.71 -2.84
N SER A 13 -20.44 35.48 -2.41
CA SER A 13 -19.35 34.64 -2.86
C SER A 13 -19.89 33.47 -3.68
N THR A 14 -19.35 33.28 -4.88
CA THR A 14 -19.74 32.18 -5.75
C THR A 14 -18.82 30.98 -5.48
N ILE A 15 -19.36 29.90 -4.99
CA ILE A 15 -18.64 28.65 -4.78
C ILE A 15 -18.98 27.68 -5.92
N GLN A 16 -17.96 27.25 -6.64
CA GLN A 16 -18.11 26.17 -7.60
C GLN A 16 -17.96 24.84 -6.89
N LEU A 17 -19.06 24.13 -6.68
CA LEU A 17 -18.96 22.72 -6.32
C LEU A 17 -18.52 21.96 -7.58
N LYS A 18 -17.33 21.37 -7.52
CA LYS A 18 -16.97 20.33 -8.49
C LYS A 18 -18.00 19.23 -8.35
N GLU A 19 -18.68 18.89 -9.44
CA GLU A 19 -19.44 17.64 -9.48
C GLU A 19 -18.46 16.55 -9.10
N ARG A 20 -18.75 15.84 -8.00
CA ARG A 20 -18.11 14.55 -7.73
C ARG A 20 -18.55 13.67 -8.91
N ILE A 21 -17.64 13.40 -9.83
CA ILE A 21 -17.80 12.28 -10.73
C ILE A 21 -17.81 11.09 -9.78
N LEU A 22 -18.97 10.48 -9.61
CA LEU A 22 -19.11 9.21 -8.91
C LEU A 22 -18.55 8.15 -9.86
N ASP A 23 -17.22 8.12 -9.97
CA ASP A 23 -16.56 6.94 -10.52
C ASP A 23 -16.99 5.77 -9.66
N GLU A 24 -17.33 4.64 -10.29
CA GLU A 24 -17.59 3.41 -9.54
C GLU A 24 -16.40 3.19 -8.60
N PRO A 25 -16.65 2.82 -7.32
CA PRO A 25 -15.57 2.61 -6.36
C PRO A 25 -14.58 1.64 -6.99
N ASP A 26 -13.32 2.02 -7.05
CA ASP A 26 -12.24 1.20 -7.57
C ASP A 26 -12.36 -0.20 -6.93
N GLN A 27 -12.59 -1.22 -7.73
CA GLN A 27 -12.81 -2.55 -7.20
C GLN A 27 -11.50 -3.05 -6.61
N ILE A 28 -11.56 -3.47 -5.34
CA ILE A 28 -10.45 -4.16 -4.70
C ILE A 28 -10.08 -5.39 -5.52
N LEU A 29 -8.81 -5.53 -5.84
CA LEU A 29 -8.30 -6.68 -6.60
C LEU A 29 -8.55 -8.00 -5.86
N LYS A 30 -9.05 -8.96 -6.59
CA LYS A 30 -9.36 -10.31 -6.09
C LYS A 30 -8.36 -11.33 -6.60
N THR A 31 -8.33 -12.48 -5.95
CA THR A 31 -7.56 -13.64 -6.42
C THR A 31 -7.99 -14.01 -7.85
N GLY A 32 -7.01 -14.10 -8.74
CA GLY A 32 -7.19 -14.35 -10.17
C GLY A 32 -7.06 -13.12 -11.07
N ASP A 33 -7.23 -11.91 -10.52
CA ASP A 33 -7.08 -10.67 -11.28
C ASP A 33 -5.63 -10.44 -11.69
N PHE A 34 -5.43 -9.66 -12.73
CA PHE A 34 -4.10 -9.17 -13.09
C PHE A 34 -3.73 -7.95 -12.25
N ALA A 35 -2.59 -8.03 -11.56
CA ALA A 35 -2.05 -6.90 -10.83
C ALA A 35 -1.73 -5.75 -11.78
N PRO A 36 -2.20 -4.51 -11.51
CA PRO A 36 -1.86 -3.33 -12.28
C PRO A 36 -0.36 -3.08 -12.29
N LEU A 37 0.14 -2.60 -13.41
CA LEU A 37 1.55 -2.23 -13.54
C LEU A 37 1.83 -0.93 -12.77
N PHE A 38 2.97 -0.89 -12.09
CA PHE A 38 3.44 0.31 -11.44
C PHE A 38 4.96 0.46 -11.58
N TYR A 39 5.43 1.69 -11.36
CA TYR A 39 6.83 2.05 -11.29
C TYR A 39 7.08 2.74 -9.97
N LEU A 40 8.02 2.23 -9.20
CA LEU A 40 8.51 2.84 -7.96
C LEU A 40 9.75 3.66 -8.29
N LYS A 41 9.71 4.95 -8.01
CA LYS A 41 10.89 5.81 -8.11
C LYS A 41 11.53 5.90 -6.73
N THR A 42 12.83 5.71 -6.65
CA THR A 42 13.59 6.16 -5.48
C THR A 42 13.64 7.67 -5.56
N GLU A 43 12.93 8.36 -4.66
CA GLU A 43 13.11 9.80 -4.51
C GLU A 43 14.52 10.06 -3.98
N GLU A 44 15.18 11.13 -4.45
CA GLU A 44 16.51 11.53 -3.97
C GLU A 44 16.52 11.61 -2.45
N GLY A 45 17.37 10.83 -1.80
CA GLY A 45 17.51 10.79 -0.35
C GLY A 45 16.79 9.66 0.38
N PHE A 46 16.14 8.74 -0.33
CA PHE A 46 15.61 7.52 0.25
C PHE A 46 16.62 6.40 0.19
N PRO A 47 17.18 5.96 1.31
CA PRO A 47 17.76 4.64 1.34
C PRO A 47 16.60 3.65 1.30
N VAL A 48 16.51 2.87 0.24
CA VAL A 48 15.91 1.55 0.32
C VAL A 48 16.80 0.77 1.28
N THR A 49 16.52 0.83 2.55
CA THR A 49 17.36 0.17 3.54
C THR A 49 17.02 -1.30 3.59
N SER A 50 17.75 -2.06 2.82
CA SER A 50 18.31 -3.27 3.40
C SER A 50 19.40 -2.82 4.38
N LEU A 51 19.30 -3.16 5.65
CA LEU A 51 20.30 -2.86 6.69
C LEU A 51 21.68 -3.48 6.38
N THR A 52 21.81 -4.29 5.35
CA THR A 52 23.03 -4.99 4.94
C THR A 52 23.80 -4.34 3.81
N GLY A 53 23.35 -3.19 3.28
CA GLY A 53 24.13 -2.51 2.23
C GLY A 53 23.45 -1.24 1.73
N PHE A 54 24.04 -0.11 2.04
CA PHE A 54 23.72 1.16 1.40
C PHE A 54 24.01 1.06 -0.09
N SER A 55 22.98 0.98 -0.90
CA SER A 55 23.06 1.29 -2.31
C SER A 55 22.03 2.37 -2.60
N VAL A 56 22.49 3.60 -2.65
CA VAL A 56 21.73 4.70 -3.25
C VAL A 56 21.77 4.44 -4.75
N SER A 57 20.86 3.62 -5.24
CA SER A 57 20.64 3.51 -6.67
C SER A 57 19.44 4.40 -7.03
N ASN A 58 19.62 5.26 -8.01
CA ASN A 58 18.56 5.98 -8.72
C ASN A 58 17.66 5.00 -9.52
N ASP A 59 17.45 3.80 -9.01
CA ASP A 59 16.77 2.73 -9.72
C ASP A 59 15.27 2.84 -9.51
N SER A 60 14.58 3.21 -10.56
CA SER A 60 13.16 2.93 -10.66
C SER A 60 12.96 1.42 -10.76
N ARG A 61 12.02 0.85 -9.98
CA ARG A 61 11.65 -0.55 -10.07
C ARG A 61 10.23 -0.69 -10.56
N SER A 62 10.06 -1.43 -11.64
CA SER A 62 8.73 -1.80 -12.14
C SER A 62 8.24 -3.08 -11.48
N LEU A 63 6.91 -3.26 -11.45
CA LEU A 63 6.32 -4.52 -11.01
C LEU A 63 6.89 -5.72 -11.81
N LEU A 64 7.10 -5.56 -13.12
CA LEU A 64 7.64 -6.64 -13.96
C LEU A 64 9.06 -7.04 -13.57
N GLU A 65 9.91 -6.08 -13.21
CA GLU A 65 11.25 -6.37 -12.70
C GLU A 65 11.21 -7.09 -11.37
N LEU A 66 10.31 -6.69 -10.47
CA LEU A 66 10.11 -7.37 -9.19
C LEU A 66 9.63 -8.82 -9.40
N LEU A 67 8.76 -9.06 -10.37
CA LEU A 67 8.19 -10.39 -10.64
C LEU A 67 9.07 -11.29 -11.52
N ARG A 68 10.20 -10.80 -12.05
CA ARG A 68 11.06 -11.55 -12.98
C ARG A 68 11.40 -12.95 -12.47
N ASP A 69 11.84 -13.03 -11.23
CA ASP A 69 12.38 -14.26 -10.66
C ASP A 69 11.59 -14.78 -9.45
N LYS A 70 10.84 -13.91 -8.78
CA LYS A 70 10.21 -14.18 -7.48
C LYS A 70 8.76 -13.70 -7.44
N PRO A 71 7.85 -14.43 -6.76
CA PRO A 71 6.55 -13.87 -6.42
C PRO A 71 6.71 -12.72 -5.43
N LEU A 72 5.80 -11.77 -5.48
CA LEU A 72 5.79 -10.56 -4.66
C LEU A 72 4.67 -10.63 -3.63
N VAL A 73 5.00 -10.42 -2.38
CA VAL A 73 4.06 -10.03 -1.33
C VAL A 73 4.07 -8.51 -1.25
N LEU A 74 2.97 -7.88 -1.66
CA LEU A 74 2.78 -6.44 -1.65
C LEU A 74 1.84 -6.07 -0.52
N SER A 75 2.29 -5.23 0.42
CA SER A 75 1.46 -4.71 1.51
C SER A 75 1.37 -3.20 1.45
N PHE A 76 0.20 -2.66 1.77
CA PHE A 76 -0.01 -1.23 1.99
C PHE A 76 -0.03 -0.95 3.49
N TYR A 77 0.60 0.15 3.89
CA TYR A 77 0.81 0.48 5.30
C TYR A 77 0.67 1.99 5.55
N CYS A 78 0.01 2.36 6.66
CA CYS A 78 0.00 3.72 7.18
C CYS A 78 0.15 3.71 8.71
N THR A 79 0.98 4.61 9.27
CA THR A 79 1.06 4.83 10.73
C THR A 79 -0.22 5.43 11.29
N CYS A 80 -1.02 6.03 10.44
CA CYS A 80 -2.30 6.67 10.75
C CYS A 80 -3.40 5.68 11.21
N TRP A 81 -3.18 4.36 11.10
CA TRP A 81 -4.13 3.34 11.57
C TRP A 81 -4.14 3.15 13.10
N GLY A 82 -3.57 4.07 13.85
CA GLY A 82 -3.54 4.02 15.31
C GLY A 82 -2.96 2.71 15.85
N GLN A 83 -3.71 2.01 16.69
CA GLN A 83 -3.24 0.75 17.31
C GLN A 83 -3.14 -0.43 16.33
N TYR A 84 -3.74 -0.36 15.16
CA TYR A 84 -3.63 -1.39 14.14
C TYR A 84 -2.27 -1.37 13.45
N ALA A 85 -1.72 -0.19 13.19
CA ALA A 85 -0.46 -0.02 12.48
C ALA A 85 0.72 -0.81 13.08
N PRO A 86 1.02 -0.75 14.40
CA PRO A 86 2.12 -1.53 14.97
C PRO A 86 1.89 -3.04 14.90
N LYS A 87 0.64 -3.51 14.99
CA LYS A 87 0.31 -4.94 14.86
C LYS A 87 0.55 -5.43 13.44
N HIS A 88 0.10 -4.66 12.45
CA HIS A 88 0.33 -5.00 11.04
C HIS A 88 1.81 -4.99 10.69
N LEU A 89 2.56 -4.02 11.17
CA LEU A 89 4.00 -3.94 10.95
C LEU A 89 4.75 -5.11 11.61
N ALA A 90 4.40 -5.49 12.84
CA ALA A 90 4.97 -6.65 13.52
C ALA A 90 4.68 -7.94 12.73
N PHE A 91 3.47 -8.09 12.20
CA PHE A 91 3.11 -9.19 11.31
C PHE A 91 4.01 -9.22 10.06
N LEU A 92 4.22 -8.08 9.40
CA LEU A 92 5.10 -8.01 8.22
C LEU A 92 6.54 -8.37 8.54
N GLN A 93 7.06 -7.94 9.71
CA GLN A 93 8.40 -8.31 10.19
C GLN A 93 8.53 -9.82 10.44
N GLU A 94 7.50 -10.43 11.00
CA GLU A 94 7.48 -11.87 11.26
C GLU A 94 7.45 -12.70 9.97
N ILE A 95 6.68 -12.28 8.97
CA ILE A 95 6.54 -13.07 7.73
C ILE A 95 7.66 -12.82 6.72
N ALA A 96 8.34 -11.67 6.77
CA ALA A 96 9.35 -11.30 5.77
C ALA A 96 10.44 -12.38 5.58
N PRO A 97 11.11 -12.89 6.63
CA PRO A 97 12.11 -13.96 6.49
C PRO A 97 11.49 -15.26 5.98
N GLN A 98 10.23 -15.55 6.31
CA GLN A 98 9.54 -16.74 5.83
C GLN A 98 9.23 -16.65 4.35
N VAL A 99 8.77 -15.48 3.88
CA VAL A 99 8.54 -15.21 2.45
C VAL A 99 9.84 -15.36 1.66
N GLU A 100 10.94 -14.83 2.17
CA GLU A 100 12.26 -14.93 1.53
C GLU A 100 12.76 -16.37 1.48
N ALA A 101 12.66 -17.14 2.56
CA ALA A 101 13.01 -18.54 2.61
C ALA A 101 12.22 -19.41 1.61
N LEU A 102 10.98 -19.02 1.33
CA LEU A 102 10.14 -19.64 0.30
C LEU A 102 10.45 -19.15 -1.11
N GLY A 103 11.42 -18.26 -1.29
CA GLY A 103 11.84 -17.74 -2.59
C GLY A 103 10.96 -16.60 -3.11
N GLY A 104 10.16 -15.98 -2.25
CA GLY A 104 9.41 -14.75 -2.52
C GLY A 104 10.19 -13.49 -2.13
N GLN A 105 9.53 -12.36 -2.23
CA GLN A 105 9.99 -11.06 -1.73
C GLN A 105 8.81 -10.31 -1.13
N LEU A 106 9.08 -9.45 -0.14
CA LEU A 106 8.08 -8.61 0.49
C LEU A 106 8.38 -7.14 0.24
N LEU A 107 7.38 -6.39 -0.18
CA LEU A 107 7.42 -4.97 -0.42
C LEU A 107 6.28 -4.28 0.31
N VAL A 108 6.58 -3.18 0.98
CA VAL A 108 5.59 -2.34 1.64
C VAL A 108 5.48 -1.01 0.92
N LEU A 109 4.27 -0.59 0.61
CA LEU A 109 3.96 0.75 0.12
C LEU A 109 3.32 1.58 1.23
N THR A 110 3.71 2.85 1.33
CA THR A 110 3.18 3.77 2.33
C THR A 110 3.07 5.18 1.76
N ASN A 111 2.14 5.96 2.29
CA ASN A 111 2.03 7.40 2.02
C ASN A 111 2.83 8.26 3.02
N GLU A 112 3.53 7.63 3.94
CA GLU A 112 4.34 8.33 4.94
C GLU A 112 5.53 9.04 4.32
N SER A 113 5.86 10.20 4.87
CA SER A 113 7.02 10.94 4.40
C SER A 113 8.33 10.16 4.62
N PRO A 114 9.35 10.39 3.77
CA PRO A 114 10.66 9.76 3.88
C PRO A 114 11.29 9.83 5.26
N LYS A 115 11.27 11.00 5.86
CA LYS A 115 11.82 11.22 7.20
C LYS A 115 11.09 10.41 8.26
N HIS A 116 9.78 10.20 8.08
CA HIS A 116 8.97 9.41 9.00
C HIS A 116 9.33 7.93 8.87
N ILE A 117 9.41 7.43 7.65
CA ILE A 117 9.80 6.04 7.36
C ILE A 117 11.19 5.75 7.93
N GLU A 118 12.18 6.59 7.67
CA GLU A 118 13.54 6.41 8.19
C GLU A 118 13.55 6.34 9.73
N ARG A 119 12.82 7.24 10.39
CA ARG A 119 12.71 7.25 11.85
C ARG A 119 12.04 5.99 12.38
N MET A 120 10.98 5.54 11.71
CA MET A 120 10.26 4.32 12.05
C MET A 120 11.14 3.08 11.90
N LEU A 121 11.84 2.93 10.77
CA LEU A 121 12.75 1.81 10.52
C LEU A 121 13.87 1.74 11.56
N LYS A 122 14.49 2.87 11.88
CA LYS A 122 15.51 2.97 12.94
C LYS A 122 14.99 2.57 14.31
N LYS A 123 13.79 3.03 14.66
CA LYS A 123 13.15 2.72 15.96
C LYS A 123 12.79 1.24 16.10
N LEU A 124 12.37 0.62 15.00
CA LEU A 124 11.85 -0.75 15.00
C LEU A 124 12.91 -1.80 14.65
N HIS A 125 14.14 -1.37 14.32
CA HIS A 125 15.23 -2.26 13.89
C HIS A 125 14.77 -3.27 12.81
N THR A 126 13.99 -2.80 11.83
CA THR A 126 13.40 -3.66 10.79
C THR A 126 14.15 -3.54 9.46
N GLU A 127 14.22 -4.67 8.74
CA GLU A 127 14.82 -4.77 7.41
C GLU A 127 13.78 -4.78 6.28
N LEU A 128 12.56 -4.34 6.55
CA LEU A 128 11.50 -4.28 5.54
C LEU A 128 11.86 -3.30 4.41
N THR A 129 11.62 -3.75 3.19
CA THR A 129 11.70 -2.89 2.00
C THR A 129 10.44 -2.06 1.89
N ILE A 130 10.55 -0.75 2.10
CA ILE A 130 9.40 0.18 2.10
C ILE A 130 9.61 1.23 1.03
N PHE A 131 8.59 1.48 0.19
CA PHE A 131 8.55 2.55 -0.80
C PHE A 131 7.41 3.52 -0.54
N HIS A 132 7.59 4.75 -1.00
CA HIS A 132 6.61 5.81 -0.89
C HIS A 132 5.69 5.85 -2.10
N ASP A 133 4.39 5.65 -1.90
CA ASP A 133 3.33 5.87 -2.89
C ASP A 133 2.69 7.24 -2.65
N LYS A 134 3.48 8.31 -2.90
CA LYS A 134 3.15 9.70 -2.57
C LYS A 134 1.80 10.15 -3.11
N ASP A 135 1.51 9.81 -4.36
CA ASP A 135 0.32 10.25 -5.06
C ASP A 135 -0.80 9.20 -5.01
N HIS A 136 -0.66 8.17 -4.16
CA HIS A 136 -1.61 7.06 -3.98
C HIS A 136 -1.94 6.30 -5.28
N ASN A 137 -1.09 6.42 -6.31
CA ASN A 137 -1.37 5.87 -7.63
C ASN A 137 -1.43 4.34 -7.62
N VAL A 138 -0.51 3.70 -6.88
CA VAL A 138 -0.52 2.25 -6.75
C VAL A 138 -1.69 1.81 -5.88
N ALA A 139 -1.90 2.45 -4.74
CA ALA A 139 -3.01 2.14 -3.83
C ALA A 139 -4.37 2.27 -4.52
N ARG A 140 -4.55 3.33 -5.34
CA ARG A 140 -5.77 3.53 -6.15
C ARG A 140 -5.95 2.41 -7.16
N SER A 141 -4.92 2.05 -7.91
CA SER A 141 -5.00 1.00 -8.93
C SER A 141 -5.27 -0.40 -8.34
N TYR A 142 -4.95 -0.63 -7.07
CA TYR A 142 -5.23 -1.86 -6.34
C TYR A 142 -6.58 -1.82 -5.60
N GLY A 143 -7.31 -0.71 -5.68
CA GLY A 143 -8.63 -0.53 -5.04
C GLY A 143 -8.56 -0.39 -3.51
N VAL A 144 -7.40 -0.05 -2.95
CA VAL A 144 -7.19 0.10 -1.50
C VAL A 144 -7.10 1.55 -1.04
N TYR A 145 -7.29 2.47 -1.96
CA TYR A 145 -7.45 3.90 -1.74
C TYR A 145 -8.47 4.46 -2.72
N SER A 146 -9.40 5.27 -2.24
CA SER A 146 -10.41 5.95 -3.06
C SER A 146 -10.70 7.34 -2.49
N GLU A 147 -10.73 8.34 -3.35
CA GLU A 147 -11.16 9.70 -2.99
C GLU A 147 -12.67 9.84 -2.93
N THR A 148 -13.40 8.97 -3.66
CA THR A 148 -14.86 9.01 -3.76
C THR A 148 -15.55 8.17 -2.70
N SER A 149 -14.88 7.14 -2.19
CA SER A 149 -15.34 6.27 -1.10
C SER A 149 -14.22 6.04 -0.09
N PRO A 150 -13.76 7.09 0.58
CA PRO A 150 -12.61 7.00 1.47
C PRO A 150 -12.93 6.21 2.74
N ILE A 151 -11.92 5.52 3.25
CA ILE A 151 -12.10 4.69 4.45
C ILE A 151 -12.37 5.52 5.70
N TRP A 152 -11.88 6.76 5.79
CA TRP A 152 -12.14 7.67 6.92
C TRP A 152 -13.61 8.08 7.06
N ASP A 153 -14.39 8.03 6.00
CA ASP A 153 -15.84 8.28 6.08
C ASP A 153 -16.58 7.17 6.83
N ARG A 154 -15.94 6.00 6.97
CA ARG A 154 -16.53 4.80 7.56
C ARG A 154 -15.97 4.46 8.94
N ILE A 155 -14.77 4.93 9.27
CA ILE A 155 -14.07 4.58 10.51
C ILE A 155 -13.69 5.83 11.29
N ALA A 156 -14.28 5.99 12.48
CA ALA A 156 -14.01 7.13 13.35
C ALA A 156 -12.55 7.15 13.81
N GLY A 157 -11.95 8.36 13.81
CA GLY A 157 -10.59 8.57 14.30
C GLY A 157 -9.47 8.29 13.30
N ILE A 158 -9.82 7.97 12.05
CA ILE A 158 -8.86 7.83 10.95
C ILE A 158 -8.82 9.15 10.18
N SER A 159 -7.61 9.64 9.90
CA SER A 159 -7.40 10.87 9.14
C SER A 159 -7.55 10.63 7.63
N GLU A 160 -7.66 11.73 6.89
CA GLU A 160 -7.72 11.73 5.43
C GLU A 160 -6.48 11.09 4.78
N GLU A 161 -6.59 10.65 3.52
CA GLU A 161 -5.50 10.10 2.72
C GLU A 161 -4.91 8.77 3.22
N VAL A 162 -5.75 7.88 3.70
CA VAL A 162 -5.36 6.62 4.32
C VAL A 162 -5.62 5.44 3.39
N PHE A 163 -4.64 4.55 3.26
CA PHE A 163 -4.85 3.25 2.63
C PHE A 163 -5.72 2.35 3.50
N THR A 164 -6.52 1.50 2.86
CA THR A 164 -7.11 0.35 3.54
C THR A 164 -6.02 -0.68 3.85
N PRO A 165 -5.92 -1.20 5.09
CA PRO A 165 -4.98 -2.26 5.42
C PRO A 165 -5.12 -3.43 4.45
N SER A 166 -4.04 -3.75 3.75
CA SER A 166 -4.13 -4.74 2.69
C SER A 166 -2.80 -5.43 2.38
N LEU A 167 -2.95 -6.64 1.82
CA LEU A 167 -1.83 -7.45 1.41
C LEU A 167 -2.24 -8.35 0.23
N PHE A 168 -1.37 -8.41 -0.77
CA PHE A 168 -1.54 -9.20 -1.98
C PHE A 168 -0.33 -10.10 -2.20
N VAL A 169 -0.57 -11.36 -2.58
CA VAL A 169 0.49 -12.21 -3.16
C VAL A 169 0.32 -12.19 -4.66
N ILE A 170 1.34 -11.76 -5.37
CA ILE A 170 1.33 -11.62 -6.82
C ILE A 170 2.32 -12.62 -7.41
N GLY A 171 1.83 -13.48 -8.29
CA GLY A 171 2.62 -14.46 -8.98
C GLY A 171 3.50 -13.86 -10.09
N LYS A 172 4.48 -14.63 -10.56
CA LYS A 172 5.37 -14.23 -11.67
C LYS A 172 4.62 -13.98 -12.99
N ASP A 173 3.43 -14.55 -13.15
CA ASP A 173 2.52 -14.28 -14.27
C ASP A 173 1.67 -13.01 -14.06
N ARG A 174 1.96 -12.23 -13.03
CA ARG A 174 1.25 -11.02 -12.63
C ARG A 174 -0.18 -11.27 -12.13
N ARG A 175 -0.57 -12.51 -11.84
CA ARG A 175 -1.87 -12.78 -11.23
C ARG A 175 -1.81 -12.67 -9.73
N VAL A 176 -2.86 -12.11 -9.14
CA VAL A 176 -3.08 -12.10 -7.71
C VAL A 176 -3.43 -13.52 -7.25
N ALA A 177 -2.57 -14.12 -6.43
CA ALA A 177 -2.78 -15.45 -5.87
C ALA A 177 -3.46 -15.43 -4.50
N TYR A 178 -3.34 -14.32 -3.78
CA TYR A 178 -3.96 -14.12 -2.47
C TYR A 178 -4.27 -12.64 -2.28
N THR A 179 -5.43 -12.35 -1.72
CA THR A 179 -5.87 -11.01 -1.34
C THR A 179 -6.31 -11.01 0.11
N PHE A 180 -5.82 -10.05 0.86
CA PHE A 180 -6.32 -9.68 2.18
C PHE A 180 -6.56 -8.17 2.20
N VAL A 181 -7.76 -7.77 2.59
CA VAL A 181 -8.13 -6.37 2.81
C VAL A 181 -8.99 -6.31 4.06
N ASP A 182 -8.62 -5.43 4.98
CA ASP A 182 -9.33 -5.25 6.25
C ASP A 182 -9.94 -3.85 6.33
N GLU A 183 -11.19 -3.76 5.93
CA GLU A 183 -11.92 -2.50 5.95
C GLU A 183 -12.38 -2.08 7.36
N ASN A 184 -12.26 -2.97 8.36
CA ASN A 184 -12.73 -2.72 9.72
C ASN A 184 -11.61 -2.56 10.74
N PHE A 185 -10.35 -2.80 10.35
CA PHE A 185 -9.17 -2.74 11.22
C PHE A 185 -9.22 -3.70 12.42
N ASP A 186 -9.80 -4.87 12.23
CA ASP A 186 -10.01 -5.86 13.29
C ASP A 186 -9.46 -7.25 12.96
N ASN A 187 -9.03 -7.47 11.73
CA ASN A 187 -8.55 -8.75 11.24
C ASN A 187 -7.04 -8.79 11.00
N ALA A 188 -6.51 -9.99 10.82
CA ALA A 188 -5.14 -10.24 10.41
C ALA A 188 -5.11 -11.18 9.20
N PRO A 189 -4.09 -11.07 8.31
CA PRO A 189 -3.93 -11.97 7.19
C PRO A 189 -3.75 -13.42 7.65
N ASN A 190 -4.28 -14.37 6.89
CA ASN A 190 -4.03 -15.78 7.15
C ASN A 190 -2.62 -16.17 6.68
N THR A 191 -1.67 -16.22 7.62
CA THR A 191 -0.25 -16.50 7.38
C THR A 191 -0.05 -17.80 6.61
N LYS A 192 -0.74 -18.87 7.00
CA LYS A 192 -0.59 -20.20 6.38
C LYS A 192 -1.01 -20.18 4.92
N THR A 193 -2.11 -19.54 4.59
CA THR A 193 -2.59 -19.41 3.21
C THR A 193 -1.64 -18.53 2.39
N LEU A 194 -1.23 -17.38 2.93
CA LEU A 194 -0.30 -16.47 2.29
C LEU A 194 1.02 -17.20 1.92
N LEU A 195 1.67 -17.84 2.88
CA LEU A 195 2.94 -18.53 2.66
C LEU A 195 2.80 -19.71 1.71
N ARG A 196 1.67 -20.43 1.74
CA ARG A 196 1.36 -21.48 0.77
C ARG A 196 1.31 -20.90 -0.66
N GLU A 197 0.68 -19.77 -0.87
CA GLU A 197 0.60 -19.16 -2.21
C GLU A 197 1.99 -18.69 -2.68
N VAL A 198 2.82 -18.14 -1.80
CA VAL A 198 4.22 -17.81 -2.13
C VAL A 198 5.00 -19.09 -2.55
N TYR A 199 4.86 -20.17 -1.78
CA TYR A 199 5.54 -21.45 -2.08
C TYR A 199 5.11 -22.06 -3.40
N ASN A 200 3.83 -21.99 -3.74
CA ASN A 200 3.29 -22.55 -4.98
C ASN A 200 3.97 -21.95 -6.23
N TRP A 201 4.45 -20.72 -6.16
CA TRP A 201 5.18 -20.07 -7.27
C TRP A 201 6.65 -20.48 -7.36
N LYS A 202 7.25 -20.99 -6.28
CA LYS A 202 8.59 -21.58 -6.32
C LYS A 202 8.60 -22.90 -7.10
N VAL A 203 7.52 -23.66 -7.00
CA VAL A 203 7.41 -25.02 -7.57
C VAL A 203 6.91 -25.01 -9.01
N LYS A 204 6.14 -23.99 -9.39
CA LYS A 204 5.72 -23.80 -10.79
C LYS A 204 6.94 -23.35 -11.63
N LYS A 205 7.62 -24.29 -12.24
CA LYS A 205 8.65 -24.07 -13.26
C LYS A 205 8.00 -23.84 -14.62
#